data_456cc175d75c09eaa787e04fb92b90d0
#
_entry.id   456cc175d75c09eaa787e04fb92b90d0
#
_cell.length_a   1.000
_cell.length_b   1.000
_cell.length_c   1.000
_cell.angle_alpha   90.00
_cell.angle_beta   90.00
_cell.angle_gamma   90.00
#
_symmetry.space_group_name_H-M   'P 1'
#
loop_
_entity.id
_entity.type
_entity.pdbx_description
1 polymer ?
#
loop_
_entity_poly.entity_id
_entity_poly.type
_entity_poly.pdbx_seq_one_letter_code
_entity_poly.pdbx_strand_id
1 'polypeptide(L)'
;PSYTEAELEQLTELLEIKLQEFNVKAEVVQAIPGPVVTRFEVDLAAGIKASKVTGIARDLARSLSMASLRVVEVIPGKPYIGIEVPNKQREMVRLIELLNTDKYKDPSAQISMAMGKDIGGKPIITDLARAPHMLVAGTTGSGKSVLVNSMLLSMLLKYTPNELRLILIDPKQLELANYNEIPH
;
A
#
# COMPACT_ATOMS: atom_id res chain seq x y z
N PRO A 1 8.45 11.27 8.10
CA PRO A 1 8.07 9.97 8.65
C PRO A 1 7.16 10.15 9.85
N SER A 2 6.13 9.32 9.97
CA SER A 2 5.13 9.42 11.03
C SER A 2 5.62 8.91 12.39
N TYR A 3 6.78 8.27 12.45
CA TYR A 3 7.40 7.77 13.68
C TYR A 3 8.85 8.24 13.80
N THR A 4 9.24 8.60 15.01
CA THR A 4 10.66 8.78 15.37
C THR A 4 11.30 7.40 15.61
N GLU A 5 12.63 7.34 15.58
CA GLU A 5 13.38 6.12 15.90
C GLU A 5 13.04 5.59 17.29
N ALA A 6 12.93 6.49 18.29
CA ALA A 6 12.56 6.13 19.65
C ALA A 6 11.14 5.55 19.73
N GLU A 7 10.18 6.11 19.00
CA GLU A 7 8.82 5.59 18.95
C GLU A 7 8.76 4.20 18.31
N LEU A 8 9.56 3.95 17.26
CA LEU A 8 9.65 2.63 16.63
C LEU A 8 10.26 1.59 17.56
N GLU A 9 11.28 1.95 18.32
CA GLU A 9 11.88 1.06 19.32
C GLU A 9 10.87 0.69 20.42
N GLN A 10 10.13 1.67 20.93
CA GLN A 10 9.08 1.43 21.93
C GLN A 10 7.99 0.51 21.39
N LEU A 11 7.56 0.72 20.17
CA LEU A 11 6.53 -0.11 19.54
C LEU A 11 7.04 -1.53 19.27
N THR A 12 8.31 -1.66 18.89
CA THR A 12 8.98 -2.95 18.72
C THR A 12 9.00 -3.76 20.03
N GLU A 13 9.42 -3.14 21.11
CA GLU A 13 9.45 -3.78 22.44
C GLU A 13 8.04 -4.17 22.89
N LEU A 14 7.07 -3.27 22.71
CA LEU A 14 5.68 -3.52 23.07
C LEU A 14 5.11 -4.70 22.26
N LEU A 15 5.39 -4.76 20.97
CA LEU A 15 4.95 -5.85 20.11
C LEU A 15 5.51 -7.20 20.56
N GLU A 16 6.78 -7.27 20.88
CA GLU A 16 7.41 -8.48 21.40
C GLU A 16 6.79 -8.94 22.73
N ILE A 17 6.56 -7.98 23.65
CA ILE A 17 5.91 -8.26 24.94
C ILE A 17 4.50 -8.80 24.73
N LYS A 18 3.71 -8.17 23.86
CA LYS A 18 2.35 -8.61 23.59
C LYS A 18 2.28 -9.98 22.89
N LEU A 19 3.18 -10.25 21.96
CA LEU A 19 3.30 -11.57 21.35
C LEU A 19 3.62 -12.63 22.41
N GLN A 20 4.52 -12.33 23.35
CA GLN A 20 4.85 -13.24 24.45
C GLN A 20 3.64 -13.52 25.35
N GLU A 21 2.79 -12.53 25.62
CA GLU A 21 1.54 -12.69 26.39
C GLU A 21 0.59 -13.71 25.71
N PHE A 22 0.63 -13.82 24.38
CA PHE A 22 -0.13 -14.80 23.60
C PHE A 22 0.64 -16.09 23.34
N ASN A 23 1.71 -16.35 24.10
CA ASN A 23 2.57 -17.53 23.96
C ASN A 23 3.24 -17.62 22.57
N VAL A 24 3.50 -16.50 21.93
CA VAL A 24 4.28 -16.39 20.70
C VAL A 24 5.65 -15.83 21.04
N LYS A 25 6.64 -16.72 21.14
CA LYS A 25 8.03 -16.31 21.34
C LYS A 25 8.60 -15.88 20.00
N ALA A 26 8.94 -14.61 19.87
CA ALA A 26 9.38 -14.01 18.63
C ALA A 26 10.31 -12.82 18.87
N GLU A 27 11.13 -12.52 17.88
CA GLU A 27 12.03 -11.36 17.86
C GLU A 27 11.67 -10.49 16.65
N VAL A 28 11.51 -9.19 16.89
CA VAL A 28 11.36 -8.23 15.79
C VAL A 28 12.75 -7.89 15.28
N VAL A 29 13.05 -8.30 14.05
CA VAL A 29 14.38 -8.12 13.44
C VAL A 29 14.49 -6.79 12.71
N GLN A 30 13.37 -6.24 12.24
CA GLN A 30 13.36 -4.97 11.51
C GLN A 30 11.98 -4.32 11.56
N ALA A 31 11.96 -2.99 11.64
CA ALA A 31 10.77 -2.18 11.44
C ALA A 31 10.95 -1.33 10.19
N ILE A 32 10.01 -1.41 9.26
CA ILE A 32 10.02 -0.67 7.99
C ILE A 32 8.83 0.29 8.01
N PRO A 33 9.05 1.58 8.32
CA PRO A 33 7.98 2.56 8.30
C PRO A 33 7.56 2.89 6.87
N GLY A 34 6.27 2.89 6.61
CA GLY A 34 5.67 3.33 5.36
C GLY A 34 4.73 4.52 5.58
N PRO A 35 4.12 5.05 4.51
CA PRO A 35 3.25 6.23 4.61
C PRO A 35 1.93 5.96 5.35
N VAL A 36 1.42 4.75 5.30
CA VAL A 36 0.12 4.35 5.90
C VAL A 36 0.29 3.32 6.99
N VAL A 37 1.14 2.33 6.76
CA VAL A 37 1.42 1.25 7.70
C VAL A 37 2.91 1.14 7.97
N THR A 38 3.27 0.58 9.12
CA THR A 38 4.63 0.16 9.44
C THR A 38 4.67 -1.35 9.47
N ARG A 39 5.59 -1.95 8.73
CA ARG A 39 5.81 -3.41 8.73
C ARG A 39 6.89 -3.76 9.73
N PHE A 40 6.54 -4.65 10.66
CA PHE A 40 7.51 -5.30 11.53
C PHE A 40 7.82 -6.67 10.95
N GLU A 41 9.08 -6.92 10.65
CA GLU A 41 9.54 -8.25 10.25
C GLU A 41 9.92 -9.02 11.51
N VAL A 42 9.30 -10.18 11.68
CA VAL A 42 9.34 -10.92 12.93
C VAL A 42 9.88 -12.33 12.69
N ASP A 43 10.91 -12.68 13.45
CA ASP A 43 11.48 -14.01 13.49
C ASP A 43 10.78 -14.83 14.59
N LEU A 44 10.02 -15.85 14.19
CA LEU A 44 9.33 -16.73 15.11
C LEU A 44 10.29 -17.79 15.66
N ALA A 45 10.17 -18.09 16.96
CA ALA A 45 10.93 -19.18 17.56
C ALA A 45 10.61 -20.52 16.86
N ALA A 46 11.55 -21.45 16.93
CA ALA A 46 11.39 -22.76 16.32
C ALA A 46 10.10 -23.45 16.80
N GLY A 47 9.34 -24.02 15.86
CA GLY A 47 8.09 -24.72 16.13
C GLY A 47 6.85 -23.82 16.23
N ILE A 48 6.99 -22.50 16.19
CA ILE A 48 5.85 -21.58 16.16
C ILE A 48 5.43 -21.36 14.70
N LYS A 49 4.16 -21.68 14.40
CA LYS A 49 3.59 -21.50 13.06
C LYS A 49 3.10 -20.08 12.85
N ALA A 50 3.28 -19.54 11.64
CA ALA A 50 2.76 -18.24 11.24
C ALA A 50 1.23 -18.16 11.40
N SER A 51 0.51 -19.26 11.16
CA SER A 51 -0.94 -19.34 11.34
C SER A 51 -1.39 -19.07 12.78
N LYS A 52 -0.56 -19.36 13.78
CA LYS A 52 -0.84 -19.02 15.18
C LYS A 52 -0.91 -17.50 15.37
N VAL A 53 -0.02 -16.77 14.73
CA VAL A 53 0.00 -15.29 14.79
C VAL A 53 -1.22 -14.73 14.06
N THR A 54 -1.56 -15.26 12.90
CA THR A 54 -2.78 -14.89 12.18
C THR A 54 -4.03 -15.11 13.03
N GLY A 55 -4.09 -16.23 13.74
CA GLY A 55 -5.21 -16.60 14.61
C GLY A 55 -5.41 -15.64 15.78
N ILE A 56 -4.35 -15.01 16.29
CA ILE A 56 -4.44 -14.07 17.41
C ILE A 56 -4.45 -12.60 16.96
N ALA A 57 -4.45 -12.32 15.67
CA ALA A 57 -4.27 -10.96 15.13
C ALA A 57 -5.28 -9.96 15.70
N ARG A 58 -6.56 -10.34 15.81
CA ARG A 58 -7.60 -9.45 16.37
C ARG A 58 -7.38 -9.16 17.85
N ASP A 59 -7.04 -10.18 18.62
CA ASP A 59 -6.78 -10.05 20.05
C ASP A 59 -5.49 -9.25 20.29
N LEU A 60 -4.48 -9.46 19.46
CA LEU A 60 -3.24 -8.71 19.50
C LEU A 60 -3.51 -7.22 19.20
N ALA A 61 -4.28 -6.91 18.16
CA ALA A 61 -4.65 -5.55 17.83
C ALA A 61 -5.37 -4.86 18.99
N ARG A 62 -6.34 -5.54 19.61
CA ARG A 62 -7.06 -5.03 20.77
C ARG A 62 -6.10 -4.75 21.93
N SER A 63 -5.17 -5.64 22.21
CA SER A 63 -4.19 -5.46 23.30
C SER A 63 -3.25 -4.28 23.08
N LEU A 64 -3.05 -3.89 21.82
CA LEU A 64 -2.26 -2.73 21.42
C LEU A 64 -3.11 -1.45 21.24
N SER A 65 -4.40 -1.52 21.57
CA SER A 65 -5.38 -0.43 21.36
C SER A 65 -5.45 0.04 19.90
N MET A 66 -5.34 -0.89 18.97
CA MET A 66 -5.39 -0.65 17.53
C MET A 66 -6.68 -1.21 16.94
N ALA A 67 -7.20 -0.58 15.88
CA ALA A 67 -8.40 -1.04 15.21
C ALA A 67 -8.19 -2.39 14.50
N SER A 68 -7.02 -2.57 13.89
CA SER A 68 -6.64 -3.80 13.20
C SER A 68 -5.14 -3.86 12.99
N LEU A 69 -4.64 -5.06 12.75
CA LEU A 69 -3.31 -5.28 12.19
C LEU A 69 -3.39 -6.42 11.18
N ARG A 70 -2.43 -6.49 10.28
CA ARG A 70 -2.38 -7.51 9.24
C ARG A 70 -1.14 -8.36 9.42
N VAL A 71 -1.33 -9.69 9.39
CA VAL A 71 -0.23 -10.65 9.41
C VAL A 71 0.06 -11.12 7.99
N VAL A 72 1.31 -10.97 7.55
CA VAL A 72 1.80 -11.48 6.28
C VAL A 72 2.64 -12.72 6.59
N GLU A 73 2.09 -13.90 6.32
CA GLU A 73 2.72 -15.16 6.72
C GLU A 73 3.98 -15.48 5.93
N VAL A 74 4.07 -15.00 4.69
CA VAL A 74 5.20 -15.24 3.79
C VAL A 74 5.71 -13.94 3.21
N ILE A 75 6.96 -13.63 3.46
CA ILE A 75 7.68 -12.54 2.80
C ILE A 75 8.68 -13.21 1.84
N PRO A 76 8.54 -13.01 0.52
CA PRO A 76 9.43 -13.66 -0.46
C PRO A 76 10.91 -13.40 -0.17
N GLY A 77 11.70 -14.46 -0.14
CA GLY A 77 13.14 -14.39 0.08
C GLY A 77 13.58 -14.20 1.53
N LYS A 78 12.65 -14.19 2.50
CA LYS A 78 12.96 -14.00 3.93
C LYS A 78 12.35 -15.11 4.79
N PRO A 79 13.02 -15.54 5.88
CA PRO A 79 12.47 -16.51 6.82
C PRO A 79 11.56 -15.90 7.87
N TYR A 80 11.18 -14.63 7.72
CA TYR A 80 10.39 -13.87 8.68
C TYR A 80 8.94 -13.75 8.23
N ILE A 81 8.04 -13.54 9.20
CA ILE A 81 6.68 -13.05 8.93
C ILE A 81 6.67 -11.52 9.00
N GLY A 82 5.64 -10.92 8.43
CA GLY A 82 5.37 -9.49 8.56
C GLY A 82 4.15 -9.25 9.44
N ILE A 83 4.24 -8.23 10.31
CA ILE A 83 3.10 -7.68 11.02
C ILE A 83 2.99 -6.22 10.60
N GLU A 84 1.91 -5.88 9.89
CA GLU A 84 1.65 -4.52 9.41
C GLU A 84 0.72 -3.82 10.38
N VAL A 85 1.21 -2.71 10.94
CA VAL A 85 0.53 -1.92 11.96
C VAL A 85 0.16 -0.57 11.34
N PRO A 86 -1.12 -0.14 11.43
CA PRO A 86 -1.51 1.18 10.92
C PRO A 86 -0.77 2.29 11.66
N ASN A 87 -0.28 3.27 10.91
CA ASN A 87 0.34 4.45 11.52
C ASN A 87 -0.71 5.29 12.24
N LYS A 88 -0.32 5.96 13.33
CA LYS A 88 -1.18 6.91 14.04
C LYS A 88 -1.58 8.08 13.15
N GLN A 89 -0.65 8.56 12.32
CA GLN A 89 -0.87 9.57 11.31
C GLN A 89 -0.51 8.98 9.95
N ARG A 90 -1.50 8.95 9.05
CA ARG A 90 -1.27 8.54 7.68
C ARG A 90 -0.68 9.71 6.89
N GLU A 91 0.39 9.46 6.18
CA GLU A 91 0.92 10.43 5.21
C GLU A 91 0.07 10.41 3.96
N MET A 92 -0.27 11.61 3.46
CA MET A 92 -0.94 11.72 2.18
C MET A 92 0.06 11.44 1.05
N VAL A 93 -0.25 10.48 0.21
CA VAL A 93 0.50 10.21 -1.03
C VAL A 93 -0.05 11.11 -2.12
N ARG A 94 0.75 12.06 -2.60
CA ARG A 94 0.34 13.02 -3.63
C ARG A 94 0.69 12.51 -5.01
N LEU A 95 -0.21 12.70 -5.97
CA LEU A 95 0.02 12.32 -7.36
C LEU A 95 1.29 12.94 -7.93
N ILE A 96 1.54 14.20 -7.63
CA ILE A 96 2.74 14.91 -8.13
C ILE A 96 4.05 14.22 -7.76
N GLU A 97 4.13 13.59 -6.60
CA GLU A 97 5.31 12.85 -6.19
C GLU A 97 5.57 11.64 -7.09
N LEU A 98 4.50 10.98 -7.55
CA LEU A 98 4.58 9.83 -8.45
C LEU A 98 4.96 10.26 -9.87
N LEU A 99 4.45 11.40 -10.31
CA LEU A 99 4.73 11.96 -11.65
C LEU A 99 6.17 12.46 -11.79
N ASN A 100 6.84 12.77 -10.70
CA ASN A 100 8.24 13.21 -10.69
C ASN A 100 9.26 12.08 -10.60
N THR A 101 8.83 10.84 -10.78
CA THR A 101 9.73 9.68 -10.77
C THR A 101 10.25 9.34 -12.15
N ASP A 102 11.47 8.79 -12.22
CA ASP A 102 12.05 8.32 -13.48
C ASP A 102 11.23 7.17 -14.09
N LYS A 103 10.64 6.36 -13.23
CA LYS A 103 9.80 5.23 -13.65
C LYS A 103 8.55 5.68 -14.40
N TYR A 104 7.91 6.76 -13.94
CA TYR A 104 6.78 7.36 -14.66
C TYR A 104 7.20 7.99 -15.99
N LYS A 105 8.36 8.64 -16.02
CA LYS A 105 8.89 9.34 -17.19
C LYS A 105 9.54 8.40 -18.21
N ASP A 106 9.68 7.13 -17.90
CA ASP A 106 10.33 6.14 -18.76
C ASP A 106 9.65 6.08 -20.15
N PRO A 107 10.37 6.41 -21.23
CA PRO A 107 9.81 6.41 -22.58
C PRO A 107 9.55 5.01 -23.14
N SER A 108 10.08 3.96 -22.53
CA SER A 108 9.86 2.58 -22.96
C SER A 108 8.48 2.05 -22.56
N ALA A 109 7.82 2.65 -21.60
CA ALA A 109 6.44 2.31 -21.23
C ALA A 109 5.45 2.87 -22.27
N GLN A 110 4.49 2.05 -22.65
CA GLN A 110 3.48 2.45 -23.65
C GLN A 110 2.36 3.27 -23.06
N ILE A 111 1.82 2.83 -21.91
CA ILE A 111 0.73 3.52 -21.20
C ILE A 111 1.04 3.53 -19.70
N SER A 112 1.81 4.52 -19.25
CA SER A 112 2.17 4.65 -17.83
C SER A 112 1.00 5.16 -17.01
N MET A 113 0.78 4.49 -15.88
CA MET A 113 -0.20 4.90 -14.87
C MET A 113 0.44 4.97 -13.50
N ALA A 114 0.23 6.07 -12.79
CA ALA A 114 0.63 6.18 -11.39
C ALA A 114 -0.43 5.53 -10.50
N MET A 115 -0.02 4.51 -9.74
CA MET A 115 -0.91 3.73 -8.88
C MET A 115 -0.88 4.20 -7.43
N GLY A 116 0.27 4.61 -6.93
CA GLY A 116 0.47 4.97 -5.54
C GLY A 116 1.87 4.64 -5.08
N LYS A 117 2.01 4.39 -3.79
CA LYS A 117 3.24 3.89 -3.17
C LYS A 117 2.99 2.55 -2.52
N ASP A 118 4.02 1.70 -2.50
CA ASP A 118 3.97 0.46 -1.73
C ASP A 118 4.06 0.76 -0.23
N ILE A 119 4.01 -0.28 0.59
CA ILE A 119 4.06 -0.13 2.04
C ILE A 119 5.37 0.49 2.54
N GLY A 120 6.46 0.32 1.79
CA GLY A 120 7.76 0.92 2.09
C GLY A 120 7.92 2.36 1.59
N GLY A 121 6.91 2.89 0.91
CA GLY A 121 6.93 4.25 0.36
C GLY A 121 7.52 4.37 -1.04
N LYS A 122 7.79 3.25 -1.73
CA LYS A 122 8.29 3.26 -3.11
C LYS A 122 7.14 3.51 -4.09
N PRO A 123 7.31 4.40 -5.08
CA PRO A 123 6.31 4.63 -6.11
C PRO A 123 6.00 3.37 -6.93
N ILE A 124 4.70 3.14 -7.17
CA ILE A 124 4.22 2.08 -8.04
C ILE A 124 3.67 2.71 -9.30
N ILE A 125 4.35 2.46 -10.40
CA ILE A 125 3.97 2.88 -11.75
C ILE A 125 3.74 1.62 -12.57
N THR A 126 2.61 1.56 -13.24
CA THR A 126 2.21 0.39 -14.02
C THR A 126 2.05 0.79 -15.49
N ASP A 127 2.43 -0.10 -16.41
CA ASP A 127 2.16 0.06 -17.83
C ASP A 127 0.88 -0.71 -18.17
N LEU A 128 -0.21 -0.01 -18.48
CA LEU A 128 -1.50 -0.61 -18.79
C LEU A 128 -1.43 -1.51 -20.04
N ALA A 129 -0.57 -1.17 -21.00
CA ALA A 129 -0.41 -1.96 -22.20
C ALA A 129 0.07 -3.39 -21.90
N ARG A 130 0.79 -3.58 -20.81
CA ARG A 130 1.25 -4.91 -20.37
C ARG A 130 0.21 -5.68 -19.59
N ALA A 131 -0.76 -4.99 -18.97
CA ALA A 131 -1.79 -5.65 -18.16
C ALA A 131 -2.67 -6.63 -18.99
N PRO A 132 -3.18 -6.41 -20.22
CA PRO A 132 -3.72 -5.15 -20.77
C PRO A 132 -5.10 -4.81 -20.19
N HIS A 133 -5.69 -5.70 -19.40
CA HIS A 133 -6.98 -5.52 -18.73
C HIS A 133 -6.77 -5.46 -17.22
N MET A 134 -7.50 -4.60 -16.56
CA MET A 134 -7.38 -4.42 -15.12
C MET A 134 -8.76 -4.30 -14.49
N LEU A 135 -9.01 -5.09 -13.45
CA LEU A 135 -10.18 -4.96 -12.60
C LEU A 135 -9.82 -4.17 -11.35
N VAL A 136 -10.53 -3.08 -11.12
CA VAL A 136 -10.41 -2.29 -9.90
C VAL A 136 -11.71 -2.36 -9.12
N ALA A 137 -11.65 -2.88 -7.90
CA ALA A 137 -12.81 -3.04 -7.04
C ALA A 137 -12.53 -2.51 -5.63
N GLY A 138 -13.56 -1.96 -5.01
CA GLY A 138 -13.46 -1.46 -3.64
C GLY A 138 -14.81 -0.99 -3.14
N THR A 139 -14.96 -1.01 -1.82
CA THR A 139 -16.15 -0.48 -1.14
C THR A 139 -16.11 1.05 -1.10
N THR A 140 -17.24 1.66 -0.75
CA THR A 140 -17.32 3.11 -0.52
C THR A 140 -16.28 3.55 0.52
N GLY A 141 -15.51 4.58 0.19
CA GLY A 141 -14.46 5.10 1.07
C GLY A 141 -13.12 4.36 0.99
N SER A 142 -13.01 3.32 0.14
CA SER A 142 -11.74 2.56 -0.04
C SER A 142 -10.67 3.32 -0.82
N GLY A 143 -11.04 4.41 -1.51
CA GLY A 143 -10.15 5.16 -2.39
C GLY A 143 -10.21 4.74 -3.86
N LYS A 144 -11.19 3.93 -4.27
CA LYS A 144 -11.33 3.46 -5.65
C LYS A 144 -11.45 4.62 -6.64
N SER A 145 -12.33 5.60 -6.37
CA SER A 145 -12.51 6.77 -7.25
C SER A 145 -11.25 7.63 -7.33
N VAL A 146 -10.55 7.81 -6.23
CA VAL A 146 -9.27 8.54 -6.19
C VAL A 146 -8.22 7.80 -7.03
N LEU A 147 -8.14 6.48 -6.92
CA LEU A 147 -7.22 5.67 -7.71
C LEU A 147 -7.52 5.78 -9.22
N VAL A 148 -8.78 5.64 -9.62
CA VAL A 148 -9.18 5.74 -11.03
C VAL A 148 -8.84 7.13 -11.59
N ASN A 149 -9.11 8.20 -10.85
CA ASN A 149 -8.73 9.55 -11.25
C ASN A 149 -7.21 9.72 -11.35
N SER A 150 -6.44 9.17 -10.42
CA SER A 150 -4.97 9.20 -10.48
C SER A 150 -4.44 8.49 -11.71
N MET A 151 -5.00 7.35 -12.06
CA MET A 151 -4.65 6.60 -13.27
C MET A 151 -4.94 7.41 -14.53
N LEU A 152 -6.13 7.99 -14.63
CA LEU A 152 -6.53 8.82 -15.77
C LEU A 152 -5.66 10.07 -15.90
N LEU A 153 -5.48 10.81 -14.82
CA LEU A 153 -4.65 12.02 -14.82
C LEU A 153 -3.19 11.73 -15.18
N SER A 154 -2.65 10.62 -14.68
CA SER A 154 -1.27 10.25 -15.01
C SER A 154 -1.10 9.93 -16.50
N MET A 155 -2.09 9.31 -17.13
CA MET A 155 -2.09 9.07 -18.57
C MET A 155 -2.24 10.38 -19.37
N LEU A 156 -3.20 11.21 -18.99
CA LEU A 156 -3.49 12.47 -19.69
C LEU A 156 -2.34 13.48 -19.61
N LEU A 157 -1.59 13.47 -18.52
CA LEU A 157 -0.44 14.37 -18.35
C LEU A 157 0.82 13.90 -19.07
N LYS A 158 0.90 12.64 -19.46
CA LYS A 158 2.04 12.09 -20.17
C LYS A 158 1.86 12.00 -21.68
N TYR A 159 0.65 11.68 -22.13
CA TYR A 159 0.37 11.36 -23.54
C TYR A 159 -0.52 12.40 -24.18
N THR A 160 -0.23 12.71 -25.46
CA THR A 160 -1.07 13.57 -26.29
C THR A 160 -2.27 12.79 -26.86
N PRO A 161 -3.31 13.47 -27.38
CA PRO A 161 -4.43 12.78 -28.05
C PRO A 161 -4.03 11.93 -29.25
N ASN A 162 -2.88 12.22 -29.88
CA ASN A 162 -2.35 11.39 -30.98
C ASN A 162 -1.69 10.10 -30.46
N GLU A 163 -1.23 10.10 -29.23
CA GLU A 163 -0.57 8.95 -28.61
C GLU A 163 -1.54 8.07 -27.83
N LEU A 164 -2.59 8.66 -27.24
CA LEU A 164 -3.55 7.97 -26.40
C LEU A 164 -4.94 8.57 -26.55
N ARG A 165 -5.93 7.71 -26.74
CA ARG A 165 -7.34 8.05 -26.70
C ARG A 165 -8.07 7.19 -25.70
N LEU A 166 -9.13 7.75 -25.12
CA LEU A 166 -9.91 7.12 -24.05
C LEU A 166 -11.38 7.01 -24.45
N ILE A 167 -11.98 5.89 -24.09
CA ILE A 167 -13.44 5.73 -24.08
C ILE A 167 -13.83 5.55 -22.61
N LEU A 168 -14.56 6.51 -22.07
CA LEU A 168 -14.97 6.52 -20.67
C LEU A 168 -16.48 6.26 -20.57
N ILE A 169 -16.84 5.23 -19.82
CA ILE A 169 -18.24 4.83 -19.61
C ILE A 169 -18.57 4.94 -18.14
N ASP A 170 -19.44 5.88 -17.79
CA ASP A 170 -19.90 6.14 -16.43
C ASP A 170 -21.42 6.15 -16.37
N PRO A 171 -22.07 4.97 -16.16
CA PRO A 171 -23.54 4.87 -16.16
C PRO A 171 -24.20 5.74 -15.10
N LYS A 172 -23.52 6.00 -13.99
CA LYS A 172 -24.04 6.81 -12.87
C LYS A 172 -23.76 8.30 -13.02
N GLN A 173 -22.89 8.68 -13.95
CA GLN A 173 -22.47 10.07 -14.20
C GLN A 173 -21.90 10.79 -12.97
N LEU A 174 -21.23 10.06 -12.07
CA LEU A 174 -20.74 10.59 -10.81
C LEU A 174 -19.23 10.85 -10.79
N GLU A 175 -18.45 10.11 -11.56
CA GLU A 175 -16.99 10.08 -11.38
C GLU A 175 -16.20 10.65 -12.57
N LEU A 176 -16.73 10.57 -13.80
CA LEU A 176 -15.98 10.86 -15.01
C LEU A 176 -16.41 12.15 -15.74
N ALA A 177 -17.35 12.91 -15.17
CA ALA A 177 -17.88 14.12 -15.82
C ALA A 177 -16.81 15.20 -16.08
N ASN A 178 -15.77 15.27 -15.26
CA ASN A 178 -14.68 16.24 -15.41
C ASN A 178 -13.82 16.00 -16.67
N TYR A 179 -13.95 14.84 -17.31
CA TYR A 179 -13.18 14.49 -18.51
C TYR A 179 -13.92 14.73 -19.81
N ASN A 180 -15.14 15.27 -19.80
CA ASN A 180 -15.98 15.43 -20.98
C ASN A 180 -15.37 16.36 -22.05
N GLU A 181 -14.60 17.35 -21.65
CA GLU A 181 -14.06 18.37 -22.56
C GLU A 181 -12.58 18.14 -22.92
N ILE A 182 -11.97 17.04 -22.51
CA ILE A 182 -10.59 16.75 -22.87
C ILE A 182 -10.48 16.27 -24.32
N PRO A 183 -9.38 16.57 -25.02
CA PRO A 183 -9.22 16.17 -26.43
C PRO A 183 -8.94 14.67 -26.63
N HIS A 184 -8.57 13.97 -25.60
CA HIS A 184 -8.28 12.52 -25.65
C HIS A 184 -9.52 11.69 -25.80
#